data_57d601ac082720206287561aec7abafd
#
_entry.id   57d601ac082720206287561aec7abafd
#
_cell.length_a   1.000
_cell.length_b   1.000
_cell.length_c   1.000
_cell.angle_alpha   90.00
_cell.angle_beta   90.00
_cell.angle_gamma   90.00
#
_symmetry.space_group_name_H-M   'P 1'
#
loop_
_entity.id
_entity.type
_entity.pdbx_description
1 polymer ?
#
loop_
_entity_poly.entity_id
_entity_poly.type
_entity_poly.pdbx_seq_one_letter_code
_entity_poly.pdbx_strand_id
1 'polypeptide(L)'
;MSVITCKGINKSFGNFPVHQELDLEVPDGAVVTVLGESGSGKTTLLRMIAGFDRPDAGTITIDGQVVDSADRFVPPERRRIGYVAQEGNLFPHLTVGKNIGFGLPRRERGTGRIEELLALVGLAGLGKRYPHELSGGQQQRVALARALAPRPNVILLDEPFSSLDAGLRASLRFDVMRILREQHATTVFVTHDQQEALSVADLAGIINGGVIRQFATPETLYSRPANPDIARFLGEANIVPGTASADGVDTAFGQLSLVDGNTAPAGPADVLIRPEQVQIQPHNGNPCEPGQATGRVLHREYYGHDCIVLVGTGDEDHPLRVRCSGRSPVQVGDTVLMSAQGDVIAWQSPAGRQGLSARVTDAAVVSLREAS
;
A
#
# COMPACT_ATOMS: atom_id res chain seq x y z
N MET A 1 20.01 -13.96 -1.01
CA MET A 1 20.95 -12.81 -0.84
C MET A 1 20.23 -11.57 -1.33
N SER A 2 20.57 -10.38 -0.84
CA SER A 2 19.94 -9.15 -1.34
C SER A 2 20.62 -8.69 -2.62
N VAL A 3 19.83 -8.43 -3.67
CA VAL A 3 20.32 -7.93 -4.97
C VAL A 3 20.48 -6.42 -4.95
N ILE A 4 19.60 -5.70 -4.23
CA ILE A 4 19.73 -4.25 -4.03
C ILE A 4 19.86 -4.00 -2.54
N THR A 5 20.84 -3.21 -2.16
CA THR A 5 21.02 -2.77 -0.77
C THR A 5 21.31 -1.27 -0.77
N CYS A 6 20.46 -0.53 -0.09
CA CYS A 6 20.64 0.89 0.23
C CYS A 6 20.94 0.97 1.73
N LYS A 7 22.05 1.60 2.12
CA LYS A 7 22.47 1.74 3.53
C LYS A 7 22.79 3.19 3.87
N GLY A 8 22.11 3.71 4.90
CA GLY A 8 22.33 5.04 5.43
C GLY A 8 22.12 6.14 4.40
N ILE A 9 21.12 5.98 3.51
CA ILE A 9 20.88 6.92 2.42
C ILE A 9 20.34 8.23 2.95
N ASN A 10 21.10 9.28 2.69
CA ASN A 10 20.70 10.66 2.94
C ASN A 10 20.55 11.40 1.61
N LYS A 11 19.46 12.18 1.46
CA LYS A 11 19.19 13.00 0.29
C LYS A 11 18.42 14.25 0.64
N SER A 12 18.92 15.39 0.18
CA SER A 12 18.25 16.69 0.32
C SER A 12 18.20 17.45 -1.02
N PHE A 13 17.21 18.26 -1.22
CA PHE A 13 17.15 19.23 -2.30
C PHE A 13 17.14 20.63 -1.68
N GLY A 14 18.28 21.31 -1.76
CA GLY A 14 18.49 22.55 -1.01
C GLY A 14 18.37 22.29 0.50
N ASN A 15 17.46 22.97 1.17
CA ASN A 15 17.22 22.82 2.61
C ASN A 15 16.13 21.77 2.96
N PHE A 16 15.57 21.07 1.96
CA PHE A 16 14.51 20.09 2.17
C PHE A 16 15.09 18.68 2.24
N PRO A 17 15.14 18.03 3.41
CA PRO A 17 15.54 16.64 3.52
C PRO A 17 14.44 15.74 2.94
N VAL A 18 14.84 14.82 2.06
CA VAL A 18 13.94 13.85 1.44
C VAL A 18 14.16 12.47 2.04
N HIS A 19 15.41 12.09 2.25
CA HIS A 19 15.79 10.84 2.92
C HIS A 19 16.78 11.14 4.04
N GLN A 20 16.62 10.40 5.16
CA GLN A 20 17.44 10.52 6.35
C GLN A 20 17.76 9.12 6.88
N GLU A 21 19.00 8.68 6.73
CA GLU A 21 19.46 7.35 7.16
C GLU A 21 18.52 6.23 6.65
N LEU A 22 18.09 6.30 5.36
CA LEU A 22 17.19 5.31 4.81
C LEU A 22 17.94 4.02 4.49
N ASP A 23 17.43 2.91 5.02
CA ASP A 23 17.89 1.56 4.70
C ASP A 23 16.80 0.80 3.92
N LEU A 24 17.24 0.05 2.88
CA LEU A 24 16.39 -0.84 2.10
C LEU A 24 17.21 -2.05 1.64
N GLU A 25 16.68 -3.24 1.88
CA GLU A 25 17.23 -4.47 1.34
C GLU A 25 16.19 -5.18 0.47
N VAL A 26 16.54 -5.45 -0.79
CA VAL A 26 15.67 -6.12 -1.75
C VAL A 26 16.24 -7.51 -2.02
N PRO A 27 15.52 -8.59 -1.64
CA PRO A 27 15.93 -9.95 -1.91
C PRO A 27 15.96 -10.27 -3.41
N ASP A 28 16.77 -11.26 -3.79
CA ASP A 28 16.89 -11.76 -5.16
C ASP A 28 15.54 -12.33 -5.66
N GLY A 29 15.14 -11.91 -6.84
CA GLY A 29 13.89 -12.35 -7.49
C GLY A 29 12.61 -11.85 -6.82
N ALA A 30 12.71 -11.06 -5.74
CA ALA A 30 11.54 -10.53 -5.04
C ALA A 30 10.93 -9.33 -5.75
N VAL A 31 9.62 -9.21 -5.66
CA VAL A 31 8.87 -8.00 -5.98
C VAL A 31 8.69 -7.20 -4.68
N VAL A 32 9.42 -6.11 -4.56
CA VAL A 32 9.36 -5.20 -3.42
C VAL A 32 8.62 -3.93 -3.80
N THR A 33 7.64 -3.54 -2.99
CA THR A 33 6.93 -2.27 -3.17
C THR A 33 7.38 -1.26 -2.12
N VAL A 34 7.57 -0.01 -2.54
CA VAL A 34 7.73 1.12 -1.62
C VAL A 34 6.48 1.99 -1.72
N LEU A 35 5.75 2.06 -0.62
CA LEU A 35 4.47 2.75 -0.49
C LEU A 35 4.62 3.98 0.41
N GLY A 36 3.95 5.07 0.08
CA GLY A 36 4.01 6.31 0.87
C GLY A 36 3.19 7.43 0.23
N GLU A 37 2.95 8.49 0.96
CA GLU A 37 2.24 9.67 0.47
C GLU A 37 2.99 10.35 -0.68
N SER A 38 2.28 11.20 -1.43
CA SER A 38 2.92 12.05 -2.44
C SER A 38 3.99 12.94 -1.79
N GLY A 39 5.16 13.02 -2.42
CA GLY A 39 6.28 13.79 -1.86
C GLY A 39 7.11 13.08 -0.80
N SER A 40 6.81 11.83 -0.42
CA SER A 40 7.60 11.06 0.58
C SER A 40 8.99 10.60 0.09
N GLY A 41 9.35 10.87 -1.18
CA GLY A 41 10.67 10.55 -1.72
C GLY A 41 10.77 9.24 -2.52
N LYS A 42 9.68 8.53 -2.77
CA LYS A 42 9.66 7.24 -3.51
C LYS A 42 10.39 7.29 -4.85
N THR A 43 9.99 8.23 -5.71
CA THR A 43 10.64 8.46 -7.01
C THR A 43 12.12 8.81 -6.85
N THR A 44 12.47 9.62 -5.85
CA THR A 44 13.87 9.98 -5.55
C THR A 44 14.70 8.74 -5.20
N LEU A 45 14.15 7.84 -4.39
CA LEU A 45 14.81 6.57 -4.05
C LEU A 45 15.05 5.73 -5.30
N LEU A 46 14.03 5.53 -6.16
CA LEU A 46 14.19 4.81 -7.42
C LEU A 46 15.24 5.46 -8.33
N ARG A 47 15.22 6.78 -8.45
CA ARG A 47 16.16 7.54 -9.29
C ARG A 47 17.61 7.39 -8.78
N MET A 48 17.83 7.33 -7.46
CA MET A 48 19.15 7.05 -6.88
C MET A 48 19.59 5.62 -7.16
N ILE A 49 18.72 4.63 -7.02
CA ILE A 49 19.04 3.23 -7.38
C ILE A 49 19.34 3.13 -8.87
N ALA A 50 18.60 3.84 -9.72
CA ALA A 50 18.82 3.89 -11.16
C ALA A 50 20.13 4.63 -11.56
N GLY A 51 20.61 5.53 -10.71
CA GLY A 51 21.79 6.37 -10.98
C GLY A 51 21.47 7.68 -11.71
N PHE A 52 20.22 8.08 -11.78
CA PHE A 52 19.83 9.40 -12.30
C PHE A 52 20.06 10.52 -11.29
N ASP A 53 19.94 10.20 -10.00
CA ASP A 53 20.29 11.09 -8.89
C ASP A 53 21.35 10.40 -8.00
N ARG A 54 22.09 11.19 -7.25
CA ARG A 54 23.06 10.69 -6.28
C ARG A 54 22.58 10.95 -4.86
N PRO A 55 22.76 10.00 -3.93
CA PRO A 55 22.63 10.30 -2.52
C PRO A 55 23.69 11.31 -2.07
N ASP A 56 23.39 12.09 -1.05
CA ASP A 56 24.35 13.02 -0.44
C ASP A 56 25.28 12.26 0.53
N ALA A 57 24.78 11.14 1.10
CA ALA A 57 25.55 10.18 1.89
C ALA A 57 24.90 8.79 1.81
N GLY A 58 25.65 7.76 2.23
CA GLY A 58 25.20 6.38 2.20
C GLY A 58 25.81 5.59 1.05
N THR A 59 25.36 4.35 0.89
CA THR A 59 25.87 3.42 -0.12
C THR A 59 24.76 2.66 -0.79
N ILE A 60 24.82 2.54 -2.12
CA ILE A 60 23.93 1.70 -2.92
C ILE A 60 24.75 0.57 -3.54
N THR A 61 24.29 -0.67 -3.32
CA THR A 61 24.88 -1.88 -3.88
C THR A 61 23.86 -2.59 -4.75
N ILE A 62 24.29 -3.06 -5.93
CA ILE A 62 23.46 -3.88 -6.85
C ILE A 62 24.29 -5.11 -7.25
N ASP A 63 23.70 -6.31 -7.16
CA ASP A 63 24.38 -7.59 -7.44
C ASP A 63 25.73 -7.72 -6.69
N GLY A 64 25.80 -7.28 -5.44
CA GLY A 64 27.01 -7.29 -4.62
C GLY A 64 28.05 -6.26 -5.00
N GLN A 65 27.80 -5.42 -6.00
CA GLN A 65 28.71 -4.36 -6.43
C GLN A 65 28.24 -2.99 -5.93
N VAL A 66 29.12 -2.24 -5.28
CA VAL A 66 28.83 -0.85 -4.93
C VAL A 66 28.69 -0.04 -6.21
N VAL A 67 27.50 0.55 -6.43
CA VAL A 67 27.20 1.39 -7.59
C VAL A 67 27.17 2.88 -7.26
N ASP A 68 26.97 3.22 -5.99
CA ASP A 68 27.07 4.60 -5.49
C ASP A 68 27.59 4.62 -4.06
N SER A 69 28.54 5.48 -3.80
CA SER A 69 29.10 5.79 -2.49
C SER A 69 29.86 7.12 -2.56
N ALA A 70 30.47 7.56 -1.46
CA ALA A 70 31.31 8.76 -1.44
C ALA A 70 32.41 8.73 -2.54
N ASP A 71 33.05 7.55 -2.75
CA ASP A 71 34.18 7.39 -3.64
C ASP A 71 33.83 6.74 -4.99
N ARG A 72 32.60 6.29 -5.19
CA ARG A 72 32.24 5.53 -6.40
C ARG A 72 30.90 5.98 -6.94
N PHE A 73 30.82 6.12 -8.28
CA PHE A 73 29.58 6.34 -9.01
C PHE A 73 29.59 5.53 -10.31
N VAL A 74 28.60 4.66 -10.46
CA VAL A 74 28.32 3.93 -11.71
C VAL A 74 27.15 4.61 -12.39
N PRO A 75 27.31 5.15 -13.63
CA PRO A 75 26.23 5.83 -14.32
C PRO A 75 25.12 4.87 -14.74
N PRO A 76 23.89 5.37 -14.99
CA PRO A 76 22.68 4.55 -15.22
C PRO A 76 22.86 3.48 -16.30
N GLU A 77 23.45 3.82 -17.44
CA GLU A 77 23.63 2.91 -18.58
C GLU A 77 24.56 1.71 -18.28
N ARG A 78 25.33 1.78 -17.19
CA ARG A 78 26.21 0.69 -16.75
C ARG A 78 25.65 -0.12 -15.59
N ARG A 79 24.51 0.29 -14.99
CA ARG A 79 23.86 -0.45 -13.89
C ARG A 79 23.06 -1.65 -14.38
N ARG A 80 22.77 -1.76 -15.68
CA ARG A 80 22.04 -2.87 -16.33
C ARG A 80 20.66 -3.14 -15.75
N ILE A 81 19.94 -2.09 -15.41
CA ILE A 81 18.61 -2.14 -14.84
C ILE A 81 17.57 -1.66 -15.86
N GLY A 82 16.35 -2.21 -15.79
CA GLY A 82 15.19 -1.67 -16.48
C GLY A 82 14.57 -0.56 -15.62
N TYR A 83 14.22 0.56 -16.23
CA TYR A 83 13.56 1.66 -15.53
C TYR A 83 12.32 2.12 -16.30
N VAL A 84 11.19 2.21 -15.61
CA VAL A 84 9.94 2.76 -16.13
C VAL A 84 9.61 4.00 -15.30
N ALA A 85 9.69 5.16 -15.94
CA ALA A 85 9.32 6.43 -15.33
C ALA A 85 7.80 6.63 -15.34
N GLN A 86 7.28 7.43 -14.42
CA GLN A 86 5.87 7.75 -14.25
C GLN A 86 5.20 8.25 -15.55
N GLU A 87 5.89 9.10 -16.32
CA GLU A 87 5.38 9.65 -17.58
C GLU A 87 5.68 8.78 -18.81
N GLY A 88 6.23 7.56 -18.65
CA GLY A 88 6.59 6.66 -19.74
C GLY A 88 7.81 7.09 -20.56
N ASN A 89 8.03 8.37 -20.81
CA ASN A 89 9.21 8.95 -21.49
C ASN A 89 9.62 8.21 -22.77
N LEU A 90 8.69 8.05 -23.71
CA LEU A 90 8.97 7.43 -25.01
C LEU A 90 9.77 8.35 -25.92
N PHE A 91 10.56 7.76 -26.81
CA PHE A 91 11.24 8.50 -27.89
C PHE A 91 10.21 8.93 -28.95
N PRO A 92 9.89 10.22 -29.08
CA PRO A 92 8.76 10.68 -29.93
C PRO A 92 9.02 10.49 -31.43
N HIS A 93 10.28 10.41 -31.82
CA HIS A 93 10.73 10.21 -33.21
C HIS A 93 10.83 8.72 -33.62
N LEU A 94 10.62 7.80 -32.70
CA LEU A 94 10.64 6.37 -32.95
C LEU A 94 9.22 5.78 -32.92
N THR A 95 8.94 4.80 -33.76
CA THR A 95 7.70 4.05 -33.67
C THR A 95 7.65 3.22 -32.39
N VAL A 96 6.47 2.74 -32.02
CA VAL A 96 6.23 1.88 -30.85
C VAL A 96 7.18 0.67 -30.85
N GLY A 97 7.23 -0.08 -31.96
CA GLY A 97 8.13 -1.23 -32.08
C GLY A 97 9.61 -0.84 -31.95
N LYS A 98 10.02 0.31 -32.50
CA LYS A 98 11.39 0.81 -32.33
C LYS A 98 11.67 1.28 -30.90
N ASN A 99 10.69 1.86 -30.22
CA ASN A 99 10.79 2.17 -28.79
C ASN A 99 11.05 0.92 -27.96
N ILE A 100 10.23 -0.12 -28.13
CA ILE A 100 10.38 -1.41 -27.41
C ILE A 100 11.74 -2.05 -27.73
N GLY A 101 12.10 -2.09 -29.03
CA GLY A 101 13.36 -2.67 -29.47
C GLY A 101 14.61 -1.82 -29.20
N PHE A 102 14.48 -0.64 -28.58
CA PHE A 102 15.62 0.29 -28.42
C PHE A 102 16.78 -0.32 -27.63
N GLY A 103 16.48 -0.99 -26.52
CA GLY A 103 17.47 -1.66 -25.67
C GLY A 103 17.91 -3.03 -26.17
N LEU A 104 17.27 -3.59 -27.22
CA LEU A 104 17.61 -4.91 -27.75
C LEU A 104 18.88 -4.88 -28.64
N PRO A 105 19.75 -5.87 -28.53
CA PRO A 105 20.81 -6.09 -29.50
C PRO A 105 20.23 -6.19 -30.93
N ARG A 106 20.96 -5.71 -31.93
CA ARG A 106 20.48 -5.71 -33.33
C ARG A 106 19.98 -7.09 -33.81
N ARG A 107 20.65 -8.16 -33.37
CA ARG A 107 20.32 -9.55 -33.71
C ARG A 107 18.95 -10.00 -33.14
N GLU A 108 18.50 -9.39 -32.05
CA GLU A 108 17.26 -9.77 -31.36
C GLU A 108 16.05 -8.95 -31.79
N ARG A 109 16.24 -7.85 -32.52
CA ARG A 109 15.15 -6.97 -32.97
C ARG A 109 14.19 -7.62 -33.98
N GLY A 110 14.60 -8.72 -34.62
CA GLY A 110 13.78 -9.49 -35.58
C GLY A 110 13.29 -10.86 -35.08
N THR A 111 13.44 -11.16 -33.78
CA THR A 111 13.14 -12.49 -33.21
C THR A 111 11.70 -12.70 -32.73
N GLY A 112 10.77 -11.79 -33.07
CA GLY A 112 9.39 -11.85 -32.53
C GLY A 112 9.22 -11.30 -31.12
N ARG A 113 10.31 -10.94 -30.42
CA ARG A 113 10.25 -10.43 -29.04
C ARG A 113 9.44 -9.15 -28.92
N ILE A 114 9.50 -8.26 -29.92
CA ILE A 114 8.73 -7.01 -29.94
C ILE A 114 7.23 -7.31 -30.05
N GLU A 115 6.85 -8.24 -30.93
CA GLU A 115 5.47 -8.67 -31.13
C GLU A 115 4.92 -9.37 -29.87
N GLU A 116 5.72 -10.23 -29.24
CA GLU A 116 5.40 -10.85 -27.95
C GLU A 116 5.09 -9.80 -26.88
N LEU A 117 5.97 -8.80 -26.73
CA LEU A 117 5.78 -7.73 -25.76
C LEU A 117 4.60 -6.83 -26.10
N LEU A 118 4.37 -6.55 -27.39
CA LEU A 118 3.18 -5.81 -27.82
C LEU A 118 1.89 -6.57 -27.49
N ALA A 119 1.87 -7.88 -27.70
CA ALA A 119 0.72 -8.71 -27.34
C ALA A 119 0.50 -8.70 -25.82
N LEU A 120 1.59 -8.87 -25.06
CA LEU A 120 1.58 -8.84 -23.61
C LEU A 120 0.93 -7.58 -23.03
N VAL A 121 1.34 -6.41 -23.52
CA VAL A 121 0.80 -5.13 -23.03
C VAL A 121 -0.52 -4.74 -23.72
N GLY A 122 -1.16 -5.66 -24.48
CA GLY A 122 -2.44 -5.43 -25.15
C GLY A 122 -2.37 -4.38 -26.26
N LEU A 123 -1.23 -4.28 -26.96
CA LEU A 123 -0.98 -3.35 -28.06
C LEU A 123 -0.60 -4.06 -29.38
N ALA A 124 -1.04 -5.33 -29.54
CA ALA A 124 -0.79 -6.08 -30.76
C ALA A 124 -1.21 -5.28 -32.02
N GLY A 125 -0.36 -5.31 -33.04
CA GLY A 125 -0.58 -4.59 -34.30
C GLY A 125 -0.24 -3.10 -34.28
N LEU A 126 0.06 -2.47 -33.11
CA LEU A 126 0.37 -1.04 -33.01
C LEU A 126 1.87 -0.72 -33.16
N GLY A 127 2.71 -1.68 -33.49
CA GLY A 127 4.17 -1.52 -33.58
C GLY A 127 4.65 -0.45 -34.54
N LYS A 128 3.85 -0.09 -35.58
CA LYS A 128 4.17 0.92 -36.60
C LYS A 128 3.75 2.34 -36.20
N ARG A 129 2.89 2.51 -35.18
CA ARG A 129 2.44 3.82 -34.70
C ARG A 129 3.55 4.58 -33.99
N TYR A 130 3.38 5.89 -33.90
CA TYR A 130 4.24 6.79 -33.12
C TYR A 130 3.59 7.08 -31.75
N PRO A 131 4.39 7.51 -30.74
CA PRO A 131 3.87 7.85 -29.42
C PRO A 131 2.71 8.84 -29.42
N HIS A 132 2.75 9.87 -30.24
CA HIS A 132 1.70 10.90 -30.32
C HIS A 132 0.35 10.36 -30.88
N GLU A 133 0.33 9.17 -31.47
CA GLU A 133 -0.88 8.49 -31.95
C GLU A 133 -1.50 7.58 -30.88
N LEU A 134 -0.92 7.54 -29.66
CA LEU A 134 -1.33 6.70 -28.55
C LEU A 134 -1.89 7.52 -27.39
N SER A 135 -2.87 6.96 -26.66
CA SER A 135 -3.29 7.54 -25.37
C SER A 135 -2.16 7.44 -24.33
N GLY A 136 -2.23 8.26 -23.27
CA GLY A 136 -1.23 8.23 -22.18
C GLY A 136 -1.04 6.84 -21.56
N GLY A 137 -2.13 6.12 -21.31
CA GLY A 137 -2.06 4.74 -20.82
C GLY A 137 -1.43 3.75 -21.83
N GLN A 138 -1.63 3.95 -23.14
CA GLN A 138 -0.94 3.17 -24.15
C GLN A 138 0.56 3.47 -24.19
N GLN A 139 0.93 4.72 -24.04
CA GLN A 139 2.35 5.13 -23.96
C GLN A 139 3.05 4.51 -22.75
N GLN A 140 2.38 4.47 -21.60
CA GLN A 140 2.92 3.85 -20.38
C GLN A 140 3.14 2.34 -20.59
N ARG A 141 2.22 1.64 -21.24
CA ARG A 141 2.37 0.23 -21.60
C ARG A 141 3.53 -0.04 -22.57
N VAL A 142 3.77 0.87 -23.51
CA VAL A 142 4.96 0.79 -24.39
C VAL A 142 6.25 0.99 -23.60
N ALA A 143 6.28 1.93 -22.65
CA ALA A 143 7.44 2.16 -21.77
C ALA A 143 7.76 0.92 -20.93
N LEU A 144 6.74 0.27 -20.40
CA LEU A 144 6.87 -0.97 -19.66
C LEU A 144 7.42 -2.10 -20.57
N ALA A 145 6.86 -2.30 -21.76
CA ALA A 145 7.36 -3.26 -22.74
C ALA A 145 8.83 -2.99 -23.12
N ARG A 146 9.20 -1.71 -23.27
CA ARG A 146 10.59 -1.29 -23.53
C ARG A 146 11.54 -1.68 -22.40
N ALA A 147 11.14 -1.50 -21.15
CA ALA A 147 11.96 -1.87 -19.99
C ALA A 147 12.12 -3.39 -19.86
N LEU A 148 11.09 -4.16 -20.21
CA LEU A 148 11.09 -5.63 -20.18
C LEU A 148 11.86 -6.26 -21.36
N ALA A 149 12.04 -5.53 -22.46
CA ALA A 149 12.61 -6.08 -23.69
C ALA A 149 14.00 -6.70 -23.49
N PRO A 150 14.98 -6.05 -22.82
CA PRO A 150 16.32 -6.60 -22.62
C PRO A 150 16.41 -7.76 -21.61
N ARG A 151 15.30 -8.13 -20.94
CA ARG A 151 15.27 -9.09 -19.82
C ARG A 151 16.26 -8.73 -18.73
N PRO A 152 16.13 -7.55 -18.11
CA PRO A 152 17.05 -7.14 -17.05
C PRO A 152 16.83 -7.97 -15.78
N ASN A 153 17.91 -8.17 -14.99
CA ASN A 153 17.81 -8.84 -13.68
C ASN A 153 17.12 -7.96 -12.63
N VAL A 154 17.22 -6.64 -12.78
CA VAL A 154 16.61 -5.66 -11.88
C VAL A 154 15.71 -4.73 -12.67
N ILE A 155 14.50 -4.51 -12.17
CA ILE A 155 13.52 -3.61 -12.76
C ILE A 155 13.01 -2.63 -11.70
N LEU A 156 13.01 -1.36 -12.06
CA LEU A 156 12.50 -0.26 -11.24
C LEU A 156 11.28 0.33 -11.92
N LEU A 157 10.15 0.38 -11.21
CA LEU A 157 8.85 0.83 -11.73
C LEU A 157 8.35 2.02 -10.91
N ASP A 158 8.25 3.18 -11.54
CA ASP A 158 7.76 4.41 -10.89
C ASP A 158 6.30 4.66 -11.29
N GLU A 159 5.37 4.32 -10.40
CA GLU A 159 3.91 4.42 -10.59
C GLU A 159 3.42 3.87 -11.96
N PRO A 160 3.80 2.64 -12.35
CA PRO A 160 3.64 2.15 -13.73
C PRO A 160 2.20 1.93 -14.17
N PHE A 161 1.23 2.01 -13.26
CA PHE A 161 -0.18 1.78 -13.57
C PHE A 161 -1.08 2.98 -13.26
N SER A 162 -0.52 4.11 -12.82
CA SER A 162 -1.28 5.28 -12.35
C SER A 162 -2.17 5.91 -13.42
N SER A 163 -1.75 5.91 -14.69
CA SER A 163 -2.48 6.51 -15.81
C SER A 163 -3.47 5.57 -16.51
N LEU A 164 -3.71 4.36 -15.97
CA LEU A 164 -4.60 3.37 -16.54
C LEU A 164 -6.00 3.43 -15.94
N ASP A 165 -7.01 3.10 -16.76
CA ASP A 165 -8.36 2.83 -16.23
C ASP A 165 -8.40 1.60 -15.32
N ALA A 166 -9.38 1.54 -14.41
CA ALA A 166 -9.43 0.53 -13.35
C ALA A 166 -9.48 -0.92 -13.87
N GLY A 167 -10.25 -1.18 -14.94
CA GLY A 167 -10.40 -2.52 -15.49
C GLY A 167 -9.12 -3.04 -16.13
N LEU A 168 -8.47 -2.19 -16.93
CA LEU A 168 -7.21 -2.52 -17.60
C LEU A 168 -6.05 -2.59 -16.61
N ARG A 169 -6.05 -1.74 -15.57
CA ARG A 169 -5.03 -1.70 -14.52
C ARG A 169 -4.87 -3.06 -13.84
N ALA A 170 -5.98 -3.67 -13.42
CA ALA A 170 -5.95 -4.96 -12.72
C ALA A 170 -5.40 -6.10 -13.60
N SER A 171 -5.84 -6.21 -14.87
CA SER A 171 -5.37 -7.27 -15.76
C SER A 171 -3.91 -7.09 -16.17
N LEU A 172 -3.51 -5.85 -16.53
CA LEU A 172 -2.13 -5.58 -16.92
C LEU A 172 -1.15 -5.77 -15.76
N ARG A 173 -1.54 -5.33 -14.55
CA ARG A 173 -0.76 -5.54 -13.33
C ARG A 173 -0.49 -7.04 -13.12
N PHE A 174 -1.52 -7.88 -13.21
CA PHE A 174 -1.39 -9.32 -13.07
C PHE A 174 -0.41 -9.91 -14.11
N ASP A 175 -0.57 -9.56 -15.40
CA ASP A 175 0.26 -10.08 -16.49
C ASP A 175 1.73 -9.64 -16.34
N VAL A 176 1.96 -8.38 -15.99
CA VAL A 176 3.31 -7.84 -15.78
C VAL A 176 4.00 -8.55 -14.61
N MET A 177 3.31 -8.68 -13.48
CA MET A 177 3.90 -9.35 -12.30
C MET A 177 4.15 -10.83 -12.57
N ARG A 178 3.28 -11.51 -13.30
CA ARG A 178 3.52 -12.89 -13.73
C ARG A 178 4.82 -13.01 -14.53
N ILE A 179 5.06 -12.12 -15.49
CA ILE A 179 6.27 -12.15 -16.32
C ILE A 179 7.53 -11.82 -15.51
N LEU A 180 7.45 -10.83 -14.63
CA LEU A 180 8.57 -10.49 -13.76
C LEU A 180 8.98 -11.69 -12.90
N ARG A 181 8.01 -12.41 -12.35
CA ARG A 181 8.24 -13.66 -11.58
C ARG A 181 8.78 -14.79 -12.46
N GLU A 182 8.22 -15.01 -13.66
CA GLU A 182 8.72 -16.03 -14.62
C GLU A 182 10.17 -15.76 -15.04
N GLN A 183 10.58 -14.50 -15.10
CA GLN A 183 11.96 -14.10 -15.42
C GLN A 183 12.89 -14.04 -14.20
N HIS A 184 12.39 -14.30 -12.97
CA HIS A 184 13.11 -14.10 -11.72
C HIS A 184 13.72 -12.70 -11.59
N ALA A 185 13.07 -11.68 -12.15
CA ALA A 185 13.55 -10.32 -12.11
C ALA A 185 13.30 -9.68 -10.74
N THR A 186 14.36 -9.24 -10.09
CA THR A 186 14.24 -8.45 -8.86
C THR A 186 13.59 -7.11 -9.19
N THR A 187 12.48 -6.80 -8.54
CA THR A 187 11.66 -5.64 -8.90
C THR A 187 11.49 -4.71 -7.70
N VAL A 188 11.76 -3.42 -7.90
CA VAL A 188 11.33 -2.38 -6.95
C VAL A 188 10.26 -1.54 -7.63
N PHE A 189 9.13 -1.50 -7.02
CA PHE A 189 7.94 -0.83 -7.53
C PHE A 189 7.48 0.24 -6.53
N VAL A 190 7.31 1.47 -6.96
CA VAL A 190 6.75 2.52 -6.10
C VAL A 190 5.35 2.88 -6.53
N THR A 191 4.48 3.08 -5.55
CA THR A 191 3.09 3.48 -5.77
C THR A 191 2.58 4.28 -4.57
N HIS A 192 1.49 5.02 -4.78
CA HIS A 192 0.67 5.57 -3.70
C HIS A 192 -0.63 4.76 -3.51
N ASP A 193 -0.88 3.76 -4.36
CA ASP A 193 -2.07 2.89 -4.30
C ASP A 193 -1.79 1.70 -3.38
N GLN A 194 -2.54 1.66 -2.27
CA GLN A 194 -2.44 0.61 -1.25
C GLN A 194 -2.83 -0.76 -1.80
N GLN A 195 -3.89 -0.82 -2.64
CA GLN A 195 -4.36 -2.07 -3.22
C GLN A 195 -3.32 -2.65 -4.19
N GLU A 196 -2.65 -1.78 -4.95
CA GLU A 196 -1.54 -2.21 -5.79
C GLU A 196 -0.43 -2.83 -4.95
N ALA A 197 0.04 -2.11 -3.92
CA ALA A 197 1.13 -2.57 -3.07
C ALA A 197 0.82 -3.89 -2.38
N LEU A 198 -0.35 -4.00 -1.75
CA LEU A 198 -0.74 -5.19 -0.99
C LEU A 198 -1.04 -6.41 -1.88
N SER A 199 -1.44 -6.21 -3.14
CA SER A 199 -1.87 -7.33 -4.01
C SER A 199 -0.76 -7.98 -4.82
N VAL A 200 0.40 -7.34 -4.99
CA VAL A 200 1.45 -7.84 -5.89
C VAL A 200 2.81 -8.05 -5.23
N ALA A 201 3.10 -7.38 -4.13
CA ALA A 201 4.40 -7.40 -3.50
C ALA A 201 4.63 -8.70 -2.72
N ASP A 202 5.86 -9.19 -2.75
CA ASP A 202 6.33 -10.21 -1.81
C ASP A 202 6.72 -9.54 -0.47
N LEU A 203 7.28 -8.32 -0.54
CA LEU A 203 7.57 -7.46 0.60
C LEU A 203 7.17 -6.01 0.26
N ALA A 204 6.71 -5.28 1.25
CA ALA A 204 6.39 -3.87 1.08
C ALA A 204 7.02 -3.01 2.19
N GLY A 205 7.52 -1.84 1.79
CA GLY A 205 8.10 -0.83 2.68
C GLY A 205 7.24 0.41 2.73
N ILE A 206 6.92 0.88 3.92
CA ILE A 206 6.18 2.13 4.11
C ILE A 206 7.17 3.24 4.39
N ILE A 207 7.26 4.19 3.45
CA ILE A 207 8.12 5.36 3.60
C ILE A 207 7.31 6.54 4.16
N ASN A 208 7.80 7.10 5.26
CA ASN A 208 7.23 8.31 5.87
C ASN A 208 8.35 9.09 6.58
N GLY A 209 8.38 10.41 6.36
CA GLY A 209 9.42 11.28 6.91
C GLY A 209 10.82 10.92 6.44
N GLY A 210 10.97 10.45 5.19
CA GLY A 210 12.27 10.16 4.58
C GLY A 210 12.92 8.84 4.99
N VAL A 211 12.25 8.01 5.82
CA VAL A 211 12.74 6.70 6.26
C VAL A 211 11.70 5.62 5.99
N ILE A 212 12.13 4.37 5.88
CA ILE A 212 11.23 3.22 5.84
C ILE A 212 10.81 2.90 7.28
N ARG A 213 9.54 3.14 7.60
CA ARG A 213 8.98 2.96 8.94
C ARG A 213 8.64 1.52 9.27
N GLN A 214 8.26 0.75 8.27
CA GLN A 214 8.00 -0.68 8.40
C GLN A 214 8.27 -1.36 7.06
N PHE A 215 8.86 -2.56 7.10
CA PHE A 215 9.17 -3.37 5.94
C PHE A 215 8.83 -4.83 6.27
N ALA A 216 7.84 -5.39 5.60
CA ALA A 216 7.34 -6.75 5.86
C ALA A 216 6.52 -7.27 4.66
N THR A 217 5.97 -8.49 4.79
CA THR A 217 4.98 -8.99 3.82
C THR A 217 3.70 -8.16 3.89
N PRO A 218 2.92 -8.07 2.80
CA PRO A 218 1.64 -7.36 2.78
C PRO A 218 0.70 -7.75 3.92
N GLU A 219 0.59 -9.06 4.19
CA GLU A 219 -0.25 -9.59 5.27
C GLU A 219 0.21 -9.09 6.64
N THR A 220 1.52 -9.09 6.88
CA THR A 220 2.09 -8.59 8.14
C THR A 220 1.89 -7.09 8.30
N LEU A 221 2.08 -6.31 7.23
CA LEU A 221 1.86 -4.87 7.27
C LEU A 221 0.41 -4.51 7.63
N TYR A 222 -0.56 -5.24 7.04
CA TYR A 222 -1.98 -5.00 7.27
C TYR A 222 -2.46 -5.49 8.64
N SER A 223 -2.03 -6.70 9.05
CA SER A 223 -2.45 -7.32 10.30
C SER A 223 -1.66 -6.85 11.52
N ARG A 224 -0.41 -6.41 11.34
CA ARG A 224 0.51 -5.99 12.42
C ARG A 224 1.20 -4.66 12.11
N PRO A 225 0.44 -3.60 11.85
CA PRO A 225 1.03 -2.28 11.64
C PRO A 225 1.79 -1.81 12.89
N ALA A 226 2.94 -1.18 12.68
CA ALA A 226 3.82 -0.77 13.77
C ALA A 226 3.23 0.34 14.66
N ASN A 227 2.30 1.13 14.12
CA ASN A 227 1.63 2.21 14.84
C ASN A 227 0.27 2.56 14.18
N PRO A 228 -0.58 3.38 14.85
CA PRO A 228 -1.88 3.78 14.33
C PRO A 228 -1.83 4.50 12.98
N ASP A 229 -0.79 5.27 12.70
CA ASP A 229 -0.66 6.02 11.44
C ASP A 229 -0.43 5.09 10.26
N ILE A 230 0.41 4.07 10.43
CA ILE A 230 0.59 3.01 9.44
C ILE A 230 -0.70 2.22 9.26
N ALA A 231 -1.42 1.93 10.35
CA ALA A 231 -2.71 1.24 10.26
C ALA A 231 -3.72 2.01 9.40
N ARG A 232 -3.85 3.33 9.59
CA ARG A 232 -4.74 4.21 8.81
C ARG A 232 -4.25 4.39 7.38
N PHE A 233 -2.93 4.45 7.21
CA PHE A 233 -2.33 4.60 5.88
C PHE A 233 -2.55 3.36 5.00
N LEU A 234 -2.60 2.15 5.56
CA LEU A 234 -2.77 0.90 4.81
C LEU A 234 -4.23 0.54 4.52
N GLY A 235 -5.18 1.26 5.09
CA GLY A 235 -6.60 1.02 4.88
C GLY A 235 -7.45 1.63 5.97
N GLU A 236 -8.74 1.45 5.86
CA GLU A 236 -9.67 1.89 6.89
C GLU A 236 -9.36 1.21 8.22
N ALA A 237 -9.38 1.98 9.30
CA ALA A 237 -8.99 1.52 10.63
C ALA A 237 -9.85 2.18 11.70
N ASN A 238 -10.49 1.39 12.55
CA ASN A 238 -11.07 1.86 13.79
C ASN A 238 -9.99 1.79 14.85
N ILE A 239 -9.61 2.93 15.42
CA ILE A 239 -8.71 3.00 16.57
C ILE A 239 -9.57 3.36 17.76
N VAL A 240 -9.86 2.37 18.58
CA VAL A 240 -10.73 2.52 19.74
C VAL A 240 -9.93 2.48 21.04
N PRO A 241 -10.36 3.20 22.08
CA PRO A 241 -9.72 3.11 23.37
C PRO A 241 -9.95 1.74 24.02
N GLY A 242 -8.93 1.25 24.73
CA GLY A 242 -9.00 0.02 25.50
C GLY A 242 -8.06 0.04 26.69
N THR A 243 -8.11 -1.03 27.48
CA THR A 243 -7.19 -1.26 28.60
C THR A 243 -6.49 -2.59 28.39
N ALA A 244 -5.18 -2.54 28.11
CA ALA A 244 -4.38 -3.74 27.91
C ALA A 244 -4.05 -4.42 29.24
N SER A 245 -4.06 -5.74 29.25
CA SER A 245 -3.69 -6.62 30.36
C SER A 245 -2.86 -7.81 29.87
N ALA A 246 -2.48 -8.71 30.77
CA ALA A 246 -1.78 -9.95 30.41
C ALA A 246 -2.65 -10.91 29.56
N ASP A 247 -3.97 -10.83 29.69
CA ASP A 247 -4.93 -11.75 29.07
C ASP A 247 -5.56 -11.20 27.78
N GLY A 248 -5.17 -9.99 27.36
CA GLY A 248 -5.71 -9.32 26.18
C GLY A 248 -5.99 -7.85 26.40
N VAL A 249 -6.97 -7.30 25.70
CA VAL A 249 -7.37 -5.91 25.82
C VAL A 249 -8.88 -5.79 26.03
N ASP A 250 -9.28 -5.05 27.04
CA ASP A 250 -10.68 -4.73 27.33
C ASP A 250 -11.11 -3.48 26.58
N THR A 251 -12.23 -3.56 25.87
CA THR A 251 -12.77 -2.51 24.99
C THR A 251 -14.27 -2.38 25.15
N ALA A 252 -14.90 -1.45 24.43
CA ALA A 252 -16.38 -1.38 24.35
C ALA A 252 -17.01 -2.67 23.76
N PHE A 253 -16.23 -3.50 23.06
CA PHE A 253 -16.64 -4.79 22.53
C PHE A 253 -16.27 -5.96 23.47
N GLY A 254 -16.01 -5.67 24.74
CA GLY A 254 -15.52 -6.67 25.73
C GLY A 254 -14.03 -6.96 25.56
N GLN A 255 -13.63 -8.09 26.14
CA GLN A 255 -12.24 -8.54 26.10
C GLN A 255 -11.92 -9.17 24.75
N LEU A 256 -10.88 -8.65 24.08
CA LEU A 256 -10.38 -9.14 22.81
C LEU A 256 -8.95 -9.68 22.97
N SER A 257 -8.65 -10.75 22.22
CA SER A 257 -7.30 -11.33 22.18
C SER A 257 -6.36 -10.45 21.37
N LEU A 258 -5.09 -10.40 21.78
CA LEU A 258 -4.05 -9.74 21.02
C LEU A 258 -3.44 -10.70 19.99
N VAL A 259 -3.10 -10.20 18.82
CA VAL A 259 -2.31 -10.94 17.82
C VAL A 259 -1.00 -11.42 18.45
N ASP A 260 -0.60 -12.67 18.17
CA ASP A 260 0.63 -13.27 18.68
C ASP A 260 1.85 -12.33 18.51
N GLY A 261 2.59 -12.15 19.62
CA GLY A 261 3.75 -11.27 19.66
C GLY A 261 3.43 -9.78 19.78
N ASN A 262 2.15 -9.36 19.82
CA ASN A 262 1.78 -8.01 20.23
C ASN A 262 1.77 -7.93 21.76
N THR A 263 2.69 -7.15 22.31
CA THR A 263 2.80 -6.89 23.76
C THR A 263 2.54 -5.41 24.00
N ALA A 264 1.27 -5.05 24.16
CA ALA A 264 0.96 -3.72 24.68
C ALA A 264 1.27 -3.70 26.18
N PRO A 265 1.96 -2.68 26.72
CA PRO A 265 2.13 -2.52 28.16
C PRO A 265 0.77 -2.46 28.84
N ALA A 266 0.66 -3.02 30.05
CA ALA A 266 -0.58 -2.97 30.83
C ALA A 266 -1.00 -1.52 31.08
N GLY A 267 -2.28 -1.21 30.84
CA GLY A 267 -2.86 0.12 31.00
C GLY A 267 -3.58 0.63 29.77
N PRO A 268 -3.79 1.95 29.65
CA PRO A 268 -4.50 2.57 28.54
C PRO A 268 -3.85 2.25 27.19
N ALA A 269 -4.65 1.82 26.23
CA ALA A 269 -4.20 1.39 24.93
C ALA A 269 -5.11 1.94 23.81
N ASP A 270 -4.49 2.20 22.65
CA ASP A 270 -5.17 2.43 21.37
C ASP A 270 -5.28 1.08 20.65
N VAL A 271 -6.49 0.62 20.37
CA VAL A 271 -6.77 -0.72 19.83
C VAL A 271 -7.23 -0.61 18.38
N LEU A 272 -6.55 -1.30 17.48
CA LEU A 272 -6.96 -1.42 16.08
C LEU A 272 -8.01 -2.52 15.94
N ILE A 273 -9.18 -2.14 15.42
CA ILE A 273 -10.21 -3.06 14.95
C ILE A 273 -10.49 -2.73 13.48
N ARG A 274 -10.19 -3.65 12.58
CA ARG A 274 -10.46 -3.43 11.16
C ARG A 274 -11.97 -3.42 10.89
N PRO A 275 -12.47 -2.65 9.90
CA PRO A 275 -13.91 -2.60 9.58
C PRO A 275 -14.56 -3.97 9.33
N GLU A 276 -13.82 -4.90 8.74
CA GLU A 276 -14.25 -6.28 8.49
C GLU A 276 -14.29 -7.17 9.73
N GLN A 277 -13.64 -6.76 10.83
CA GLN A 277 -13.71 -7.46 12.12
C GLN A 277 -14.95 -7.09 12.92
N VAL A 278 -15.62 -5.97 12.56
CA VAL A 278 -16.86 -5.55 13.23
C VAL A 278 -18.05 -6.18 12.53
N GLN A 279 -18.80 -6.97 13.27
CA GLN A 279 -20.09 -7.50 12.82
C GLN A 279 -21.23 -6.58 13.25
N ILE A 280 -22.24 -6.46 12.39
CA ILE A 280 -23.38 -5.56 12.59
C ILE A 280 -24.67 -6.30 12.28
N GLN A 281 -25.67 -6.13 13.14
CA GLN A 281 -27.03 -6.67 12.92
C GLN A 281 -28.07 -5.68 13.45
N PRO A 282 -29.31 -5.69 12.88
CA PRO A 282 -30.39 -4.86 13.41
C PRO A 282 -30.62 -5.13 14.90
N HIS A 283 -30.78 -4.08 15.69
CA HIS A 283 -31.05 -4.20 17.12
C HIS A 283 -32.56 -4.36 17.34
N ASN A 284 -32.94 -5.47 17.97
CA ASN A 284 -34.35 -5.82 18.18
C ASN A 284 -34.93 -5.33 19.54
N GLY A 285 -34.25 -4.40 20.21
CA GLY A 285 -34.63 -3.89 21.52
C GLY A 285 -34.31 -4.78 22.72
N ASN A 286 -33.62 -5.91 22.51
CA ASN A 286 -33.12 -6.78 23.58
C ASN A 286 -31.94 -6.16 24.30
N PRO A 287 -31.71 -6.43 25.58
CA PRO A 287 -30.46 -6.03 26.26
C PRO A 287 -29.22 -6.54 25.53
N CYS A 288 -28.14 -5.72 25.49
CA CYS A 288 -26.86 -6.11 24.93
C CYS A 288 -26.23 -7.22 25.78
N GLU A 289 -25.69 -8.23 25.14
CA GLU A 289 -24.85 -9.22 25.80
C GLU A 289 -23.44 -8.64 26.07
N PRO A 290 -22.69 -9.20 27.03
CA PRO A 290 -21.29 -8.82 27.22
C PRO A 290 -20.51 -8.97 25.90
N GLY A 291 -19.71 -7.97 25.54
CA GLY A 291 -18.97 -7.96 24.28
C GLY A 291 -19.72 -7.38 23.08
N GLN A 292 -20.91 -6.82 23.31
CA GLN A 292 -21.70 -6.13 22.31
C GLN A 292 -21.85 -4.65 22.64
N ALA A 293 -21.88 -3.83 21.59
CA ALA A 293 -22.15 -2.40 21.67
C ALA A 293 -23.30 -2.03 20.75
N THR A 294 -24.08 -1.02 21.12
CA THR A 294 -25.12 -0.46 20.24
C THR A 294 -24.63 0.80 19.57
N GLY A 295 -25.16 1.07 18.40
CA GLY A 295 -24.92 2.32 17.70
C GLY A 295 -26.02 2.64 16.69
N ARG A 296 -25.99 3.88 16.19
CA ARG A 296 -26.90 4.32 15.16
C ARG A 296 -26.20 4.43 13.81
N VAL A 297 -26.77 3.90 12.76
CA VAL A 297 -26.25 4.02 11.40
C VAL A 297 -26.39 5.46 10.93
N LEU A 298 -25.26 6.11 10.69
CA LEU A 298 -25.18 7.50 10.25
C LEU A 298 -25.09 7.61 8.73
N HIS A 299 -24.36 6.68 8.09
CA HIS A 299 -24.11 6.69 6.66
C HIS A 299 -23.90 5.27 6.14
N ARG A 300 -24.22 5.04 4.84
CA ARG A 300 -24.00 3.77 4.16
C ARG A 300 -23.53 4.02 2.74
N GLU A 301 -22.37 3.50 2.39
CA GLU A 301 -21.80 3.50 1.04
C GLU A 301 -21.92 2.10 0.44
N TYR A 302 -22.51 1.98 -0.74
CA TYR A 302 -22.75 0.70 -1.40
C TYR A 302 -21.82 0.50 -2.58
N TYR A 303 -21.07 -0.60 -2.59
CA TYR A 303 -20.09 -0.96 -3.62
C TYR A 303 -20.47 -2.23 -4.41
N GLY A 304 -21.72 -2.68 -4.33
CA GLY A 304 -22.21 -3.88 -5.00
C GLY A 304 -22.03 -5.14 -4.16
N HIS A 305 -20.83 -5.67 -4.11
CA HIS A 305 -20.50 -6.89 -3.35
C HIS A 305 -20.38 -6.64 -1.84
N ASP A 306 -19.99 -5.44 -1.44
CA ASP A 306 -19.90 -5.02 -0.05
C ASP A 306 -20.50 -3.62 0.16
N CYS A 307 -20.57 -3.19 1.41
CA CYS A 307 -20.91 -1.84 1.82
C CYS A 307 -20.08 -1.43 3.04
N ILE A 308 -19.80 -0.13 3.13
CA ILE A 308 -19.22 0.51 4.31
C ILE A 308 -20.35 1.23 5.05
N VAL A 309 -20.46 0.96 6.33
CA VAL A 309 -21.45 1.56 7.22
C VAL A 309 -20.73 2.37 8.28
N LEU A 310 -21.09 3.64 8.45
CA LEU A 310 -20.62 4.47 9.55
C LEU A 310 -21.63 4.41 10.68
N VAL A 311 -21.16 4.02 11.86
CA VAL A 311 -22.00 3.82 13.04
C VAL A 311 -21.55 4.74 14.17
N GLY A 312 -22.43 5.66 14.59
CA GLY A 312 -22.21 6.51 15.74
C GLY A 312 -22.46 5.74 17.04
N THR A 313 -21.52 5.82 17.97
CA THR A 313 -21.59 5.18 19.29
C THR A 313 -21.66 6.20 20.43
N GLY A 314 -22.12 7.43 20.15
CA GLY A 314 -22.17 8.55 21.09
C GLY A 314 -21.04 9.57 20.94
N ASP A 315 -19.99 9.24 20.20
CA ASP A 315 -18.99 10.17 19.68
C ASP A 315 -19.28 10.38 18.19
N GLU A 316 -19.95 11.48 17.85
CA GLU A 316 -20.32 11.79 16.47
C GLU A 316 -19.12 12.18 15.59
N ASP A 317 -18.02 12.62 16.21
CA ASP A 317 -16.82 13.04 15.50
C ASP A 317 -15.97 11.83 15.03
N HIS A 318 -16.13 10.67 15.67
CA HIS A 318 -15.36 9.46 15.38
C HIS A 318 -16.27 8.21 15.22
N PRO A 319 -17.12 8.17 14.17
CA PRO A 319 -17.97 7.01 13.93
C PRO A 319 -17.15 5.78 13.60
N LEU A 320 -17.59 4.63 14.06
CA LEU A 320 -16.99 3.34 13.68
C LEU A 320 -17.33 3.02 12.23
N ARG A 321 -16.34 2.54 11.50
CA ARG A 321 -16.48 2.02 10.15
C ARG A 321 -16.69 0.51 10.22
N VAL A 322 -17.70 0.03 9.54
CA VAL A 322 -18.03 -1.40 9.47
C VAL A 322 -18.12 -1.81 8.01
N ARG A 323 -17.37 -2.82 7.62
CA ARG A 323 -17.46 -3.42 6.29
C ARG A 323 -18.36 -4.66 6.36
N CYS A 324 -19.44 -4.66 5.60
CA CYS A 324 -20.38 -5.76 5.57
C CYS A 324 -20.78 -6.13 4.13
N SER A 325 -21.42 -7.28 3.98
CA SER A 325 -21.92 -7.71 2.67
C SER A 325 -22.87 -6.65 2.08
N GLY A 326 -22.80 -6.42 0.78
CA GLY A 326 -23.72 -5.53 0.07
C GLY A 326 -25.20 -5.92 0.22
N ARG A 327 -25.47 -7.17 0.65
CA ARG A 327 -26.83 -7.66 0.97
C ARG A 327 -27.26 -7.38 2.42
N SER A 328 -26.43 -6.71 3.21
CA SER A 328 -26.81 -6.34 4.59
C SER A 328 -28.13 -5.56 4.60
N PRO A 329 -29.09 -5.93 5.46
CA PRO A 329 -30.41 -5.27 5.52
C PRO A 329 -30.36 -3.91 6.20
N VAL A 330 -29.22 -3.55 6.81
CA VAL A 330 -29.06 -2.35 7.63
C VAL A 330 -29.17 -1.08 6.79
N GLN A 331 -29.99 -0.12 7.26
CA GLN A 331 -30.25 1.16 6.61
C GLN A 331 -29.80 2.34 7.49
N VAL A 332 -29.63 3.50 6.85
CA VAL A 332 -29.36 4.76 7.59
C VAL A 332 -30.50 5.06 8.55
N GLY A 333 -30.14 5.38 9.79
CA GLY A 333 -31.07 5.64 10.88
C GLY A 333 -31.37 4.43 11.76
N ASP A 334 -31.06 3.22 11.32
CA ASP A 334 -31.28 2.01 12.12
C ASP A 334 -30.39 2.02 13.38
N THR A 335 -30.95 1.49 14.47
CA THR A 335 -30.15 1.11 15.64
C THR A 335 -29.63 -0.30 15.41
N VAL A 336 -28.33 -0.49 15.62
CA VAL A 336 -27.63 -1.73 15.34
C VAL A 336 -26.89 -2.23 16.57
N LEU A 337 -26.79 -3.55 16.65
CA LEU A 337 -25.92 -4.25 17.58
C LEU A 337 -24.61 -4.59 16.87
N MET A 338 -23.49 -4.28 17.52
CA MET A 338 -22.14 -4.52 16.99
C MET A 338 -21.37 -5.45 17.92
N SER A 339 -20.55 -6.31 17.32
CA SER A 339 -19.55 -7.12 18.02
C SER A 339 -18.24 -7.14 17.23
N ALA A 340 -17.10 -7.26 17.90
CA ALA A 340 -15.81 -7.42 17.25
C ALA A 340 -15.38 -8.89 17.30
N GLN A 341 -14.68 -9.35 16.25
CA GLN A 341 -14.19 -10.72 16.13
C GLN A 341 -12.72 -10.77 15.70
N GLY A 342 -12.05 -11.83 16.11
CA GLY A 342 -10.63 -12.07 15.81
C GLY A 342 -9.69 -11.29 16.73
N ASP A 343 -8.40 -11.53 16.52
CA ASP A 343 -7.34 -10.91 17.30
C ASP A 343 -7.09 -9.47 16.84
N VAL A 344 -6.70 -8.61 17.78
CA VAL A 344 -6.51 -7.19 17.56
C VAL A 344 -5.07 -6.76 17.87
N ILE A 345 -4.68 -5.61 17.36
CA ILE A 345 -3.42 -4.93 17.72
C ILE A 345 -3.72 -3.81 18.71
N ALA A 346 -2.92 -3.72 19.74
CA ALA A 346 -2.97 -2.64 20.69
C ALA A 346 -1.60 -1.97 20.83
N TRP A 347 -1.61 -0.66 20.93
CA TRP A 347 -0.43 0.16 21.24
C TRP A 347 -0.66 0.94 22.52
N GLN A 348 0.41 1.27 23.23
CA GLN A 348 0.31 2.17 24.39
C GLN A 348 -0.28 3.50 23.95
N SER A 349 -1.35 3.94 24.61
CA SER A 349 -1.93 5.24 24.33
C SER A 349 -0.99 6.35 24.83
N PRO A 350 -0.78 7.44 24.04
CA PRO A 350 0.01 8.57 24.53
C PRO A 350 -0.57 9.14 25.81
N ALA A 351 0.29 9.44 26.79
CA ALA A 351 -0.10 10.04 28.05
C ALA A 351 -0.85 11.37 27.78
N GLY A 352 -2.15 11.42 28.10
CA GLY A 352 -3.00 12.60 27.88
C GLY A 352 -4.33 12.33 27.17
N ARG A 353 -4.50 11.25 26.44
CA ARG A 353 -5.81 10.72 26.06
C ARG A 353 -6.38 9.89 27.22
N GLN A 354 -6.86 10.58 28.27
CA GLN A 354 -7.70 9.91 29.26
C GLN A 354 -8.96 9.44 28.54
N GLY A 355 -9.13 8.13 28.51
CA GLY A 355 -10.20 7.48 27.84
C GLY A 355 -11.56 8.10 28.16
N LEU A 356 -12.37 8.26 27.15
CA LEU A 356 -13.80 8.12 27.28
C LEU A 356 -14.06 6.66 27.76
N SER A 357 -13.85 6.49 29.09
CA SER A 357 -14.09 5.27 29.81
C SER A 357 -15.56 4.92 29.65
N ALA A 358 -15.79 3.76 29.07
CA ALA A 358 -16.89 2.85 29.38
C ALA A 358 -18.09 3.47 30.15
N ARG A 359 -18.91 4.25 29.52
CA ARG A 359 -20.30 4.47 29.91
C ARG A 359 -21.17 4.57 28.67
N VAL A 360 -21.24 3.50 27.91
CA VAL A 360 -22.38 3.18 27.07
C VAL A 360 -23.25 2.23 27.92
N THR A 361 -23.68 2.72 29.05
CA THR A 361 -24.71 2.09 29.88
C THR A 361 -25.88 3.05 29.95
N ASP A 362 -27.04 2.60 29.47
CA ASP A 362 -28.41 3.01 29.81
C ASP A 362 -28.85 4.48 29.76
N ALA A 363 -28.02 5.45 29.44
CA ALA A 363 -28.44 6.86 29.45
C ALA A 363 -29.18 7.33 28.16
N ALA A 364 -29.08 6.61 27.05
CA ALA A 364 -29.73 7.01 25.81
C ALA A 364 -31.21 6.56 25.69
N VAL A 365 -31.69 5.74 26.62
CA VAL A 365 -33.10 5.25 26.59
C VAL A 365 -34.01 6.15 27.44
N VAL A 366 -33.52 6.99 28.32
CA VAL A 366 -34.34 7.80 29.22
C VAL A 366 -34.75 9.15 28.64
N SER A 367 -34.04 9.71 27.68
CA SER A 367 -34.35 11.08 27.18
C SER A 367 -35.43 11.13 26.06
N LEU A 368 -35.94 10.00 25.58
CA LEU A 368 -37.00 9.93 24.55
C LEU A 368 -38.42 9.72 25.12
N ARG A 369 -38.60 9.71 26.46
CA ARG A 369 -39.93 9.60 27.08
C ARG A 369 -40.51 10.93 27.57
N GLU A 370 -39.84 12.04 27.47
CA GLU A 370 -40.33 13.35 27.92
C GLU A 370 -40.60 14.36 26.79
N ALA A 371 -40.61 13.94 25.54
CA ALA A 371 -41.03 14.77 24.40
C ALA A 371 -42.07 14.06 23.56
N SER A 372 -43.28 13.84 24.17
CA SER A 372 -44.53 13.53 23.49
C SER A 372 -45.59 14.45 23.98
#